data_67ea9ce513c16d63a77630d05fa1da5d
#
_entry.id   67ea9ce513c16d63a77630d05fa1da5d
#
_cell.length_a   1.000
_cell.length_b   1.000
_cell.length_c   1.000
_cell.angle_alpha   90.00
_cell.angle_beta   90.00
_cell.angle_gamma   90.00
#
_symmetry.space_group_name_H-M   'P 1'
#
loop_
_entity.id
_entity.type
_entity.pdbx_description
1 polymer ?
#
loop_
_entity_poly.entity_id
_entity_poly.type
_entity_poly.pdbx_seq_one_letter_code
_entity_poly.pdbx_strand_id
1 'polypeptide(L)'
;IKKETRYHDRPRIFSIIDALNMLEGAFAFLIMTANRIYACRDKYGLRPLSIGKLGDGWVVSSETCAFDVLGAEFVRDVEPGEIVTIDRQGIRSRDYSMYKRCEMCSMEYIYFARPDSDIDGCNVHAYRKESGRLLFKESPADADIVVGVPDSSLSAAMGYAEASGLPYEMGLIKNKYIGRTFIQPSQELREKGVRMKLSAVRSIVKGKRVVLVDDSIVRGTTSRRIVTMLKEAGATEVHVRIAS
;
A
#
# COMPACT_ATOMS: atom_id res chain seq x y z
N ILE A 1 6.43 15.91 -23.17
CA ILE A 1 5.75 15.32 -24.34
C ILE A 1 5.47 16.39 -25.41
N LYS A 2 5.01 17.61 -25.06
CA LYS A 2 4.81 18.71 -26.03
C LYS A 2 6.09 19.31 -26.61
N LYS A 3 7.27 19.18 -25.96
CA LYS A 3 8.54 19.74 -26.45
C LYS A 3 9.20 18.90 -27.56
N GLU A 4 8.86 17.60 -27.66
CA GLU A 4 9.45 16.66 -28.62
C GLU A 4 8.70 16.57 -29.96
N THR A 5 7.70 17.40 -30.20
CA THR A 5 6.89 17.39 -31.44
C THR A 5 7.60 17.96 -32.68
N ARG A 6 8.93 18.10 -32.69
CA ARG A 6 9.68 18.58 -33.87
C ARG A 6 9.82 17.52 -35.00
N TYR A 7 9.32 16.28 -34.77
CA TYR A 7 9.36 15.21 -35.77
C TYR A 7 7.93 14.81 -36.16
N HIS A 8 7.38 15.46 -37.17
CA HIS A 8 6.01 15.24 -37.65
C HIS A 8 5.74 13.78 -38.15
N ASP A 9 6.79 13.01 -38.50
CA ASP A 9 6.68 11.66 -39.08
C ASP A 9 7.03 10.52 -38.11
N ARG A 10 7.47 10.82 -36.87
CA ARG A 10 7.88 9.79 -35.93
C ARG A 10 6.67 9.24 -35.18
N PRO A 11 6.48 7.87 -35.10
CA PRO A 11 5.40 7.29 -34.30
C PRO A 11 5.43 7.80 -32.85
N ARG A 12 4.26 8.18 -32.31
CA ARG A 12 4.12 8.80 -30.99
C ARG A 12 4.75 8.01 -29.84
N ILE A 13 4.81 6.67 -29.98
CA ILE A 13 5.46 5.81 -28.98
C ILE A 13 6.93 6.16 -28.76
N PHE A 14 7.66 6.55 -29.81
CA PHE A 14 9.08 6.92 -29.66
C PHE A 14 9.25 8.26 -28.91
N SER A 15 8.34 9.21 -29.10
CA SER A 15 8.37 10.45 -28.32
C SER A 15 8.03 10.22 -26.85
N ILE A 16 7.16 9.23 -26.55
CA ILE A 16 6.89 8.78 -25.18
C ILE A 16 8.13 8.14 -24.59
N ILE A 17 8.78 7.24 -25.30
CA ILE A 17 10.01 6.56 -24.85
C ILE A 17 11.13 7.58 -24.57
N ASP A 18 11.34 8.53 -25.45
CA ASP A 18 12.34 9.59 -25.23
C ASP A 18 12.02 10.39 -23.96
N ALA A 19 10.75 10.73 -23.74
CA ALA A 19 10.32 11.43 -22.54
C ALA A 19 10.49 10.59 -21.27
N LEU A 20 10.16 9.28 -21.30
CA LEU A 20 10.35 8.37 -20.16
C LEU A 20 11.82 8.21 -19.79
N ASN A 21 12.72 8.15 -20.78
CA ASN A 21 14.17 8.06 -20.55
C ASN A 21 14.78 9.33 -19.94
N MET A 22 14.08 10.47 -20.01
CA MET A 22 14.48 11.71 -19.35
C MET A 22 14.00 11.81 -17.91
N LEU A 23 13.11 10.90 -17.47
CA LEU A 23 12.56 10.91 -16.11
C LEU A 23 13.44 10.09 -15.18
N GLU A 24 13.61 10.61 -13.98
CA GLU A 24 14.23 9.93 -12.86
C GLU A 24 13.20 9.67 -11.76
N GLY A 25 13.39 8.56 -11.02
CA GLY A 25 12.55 8.20 -9.88
C GLY A 25 11.42 7.24 -10.24
N ALA A 26 10.52 7.07 -9.29
CA ALA A 26 9.43 6.10 -9.33
C ALA A 26 8.22 6.62 -10.09
N PHE A 27 7.71 5.84 -11.04
CA PHE A 27 6.45 6.16 -11.72
C PHE A 27 5.72 4.92 -12.25
N ALA A 28 4.40 5.04 -12.31
CA ALA A 28 3.51 4.19 -13.08
C ALA A 28 2.54 5.10 -13.82
N PHE A 29 2.68 5.22 -15.15
CA PHE A 29 1.89 6.15 -15.94
C PHE A 29 0.91 5.46 -16.87
N LEU A 30 -0.29 6.05 -16.98
CA LEU A 30 -1.24 5.79 -18.05
C LEU A 30 -1.33 7.04 -18.93
N ILE A 31 -0.94 6.89 -20.19
CA ILE A 31 -1.02 7.98 -21.18
C ILE A 31 -2.09 7.62 -22.19
N MET A 32 -3.16 8.38 -22.21
CA MET A 32 -4.28 8.15 -23.12
C MET A 32 -4.25 9.10 -24.32
N THR A 33 -4.56 8.55 -25.48
CA THR A 33 -4.79 9.28 -26.73
C THR A 33 -6.17 8.91 -27.26
N ALA A 34 -6.59 9.50 -28.36
CA ALA A 34 -7.90 9.20 -28.98
C ALA A 34 -8.12 7.72 -29.28
N ASN A 35 -7.06 6.95 -29.60
CA ASN A 35 -7.16 5.58 -30.07
C ASN A 35 -6.29 4.57 -29.33
N ARG A 36 -5.51 5.00 -28.32
CA ARG A 36 -4.54 4.17 -27.61
C ARG A 36 -4.36 4.58 -26.17
N ILE A 37 -4.07 3.59 -25.35
CA ILE A 37 -3.54 3.76 -23.99
C ILE A 37 -2.12 3.20 -23.98
N TYR A 38 -1.21 3.89 -23.31
CA TYR A 38 0.14 3.45 -23.04
C TYR A 38 0.28 3.31 -21.52
N ALA A 39 0.56 2.10 -21.05
CA ALA A 39 0.86 1.80 -19.67
C ALA A 39 2.39 1.69 -19.53
N CYS A 40 2.98 2.50 -18.67
CA CYS A 40 4.43 2.65 -18.55
C CYS A 40 4.82 2.49 -17.09
N ARG A 41 5.74 1.55 -16.80
CA ARG A 41 6.33 1.34 -15.48
C ARG A 41 7.78 1.80 -15.47
N ASP A 42 8.23 2.44 -14.41
CA ASP A 42 9.62 2.91 -14.29
C ASP A 42 10.64 1.76 -14.43
N LYS A 43 11.87 2.10 -14.79
CA LYS A 43 12.93 1.13 -15.10
C LYS A 43 13.36 0.23 -13.94
N TYR A 44 13.03 0.64 -12.70
CA TYR A 44 13.30 -0.14 -11.50
C TYR A 44 12.05 -0.87 -10.98
N GLY A 45 10.87 -0.62 -11.58
CA GLY A 45 9.61 -1.19 -11.12
C GLY A 45 9.23 -0.78 -9.69
N LEU A 46 9.62 0.43 -9.27
CA LEU A 46 9.40 0.92 -7.90
C LEU A 46 7.92 1.03 -7.53
N ARG A 47 7.06 1.27 -8.54
CA ARG A 47 5.60 1.31 -8.35
C ARG A 47 4.93 0.17 -9.09
N PRO A 48 3.88 -0.45 -8.50
CA PRO A 48 3.16 -1.53 -9.16
C PRO A 48 2.30 -1.01 -10.32
N LEU A 49 2.16 -1.84 -11.34
CA LEU A 49 1.25 -1.60 -12.47
C LEU A 49 0.88 -2.95 -13.08
N SER A 50 -0.41 -3.25 -13.13
CA SER A 50 -0.92 -4.55 -13.56
C SER A 50 -1.95 -4.40 -14.68
N ILE A 51 -2.07 -5.45 -15.50
CA ILE A 51 -2.99 -5.54 -16.63
C ILE A 51 -4.00 -6.65 -16.36
N GLY A 52 -5.27 -6.34 -16.56
CA GLY A 52 -6.38 -7.28 -16.50
C GLY A 52 -7.19 -7.31 -17.79
N LYS A 53 -7.99 -8.35 -17.97
CA LYS A 53 -8.93 -8.56 -19.07
C LYS A 53 -10.35 -8.46 -18.57
N LEU A 54 -11.18 -7.67 -19.25
CA LEU A 54 -12.60 -7.51 -18.95
C LEU A 54 -13.41 -7.67 -20.25
N GLY A 55 -14.00 -8.83 -20.45
CA GLY A 55 -14.64 -9.17 -21.74
C GLY A 55 -13.66 -8.99 -22.91
N ASP A 56 -14.02 -8.19 -23.90
CA ASP A 56 -13.12 -7.85 -25.02
C ASP A 56 -12.18 -6.69 -24.73
N GLY A 57 -12.37 -6.00 -23.58
CA GLY A 57 -11.57 -4.85 -23.17
C GLY A 57 -10.37 -5.19 -22.28
N TRP A 58 -9.57 -4.17 -21.98
CA TRP A 58 -8.42 -4.24 -21.11
C TRP A 58 -8.55 -3.25 -19.95
N VAL A 59 -8.10 -3.66 -18.79
CA VAL A 59 -8.03 -2.83 -17.58
C VAL A 59 -6.58 -2.70 -17.14
N VAL A 60 -6.19 -1.53 -16.71
CA VAL A 60 -4.85 -1.29 -16.14
C VAL A 60 -5.03 -0.62 -14.79
N SER A 61 -4.38 -1.13 -13.77
CA SER A 61 -4.43 -0.61 -12.41
C SER A 61 -3.09 -0.76 -11.72
N SER A 62 -2.84 0.08 -10.71
CA SER A 62 -1.70 -0.08 -9.82
C SER A 62 -1.90 -1.21 -8.80
N GLU A 63 -3.14 -1.67 -8.58
CA GLU A 63 -3.46 -2.73 -7.62
C GLU A 63 -4.43 -3.74 -8.23
N THR A 64 -4.18 -5.05 -8.00
CA THR A 64 -4.99 -6.15 -8.53
C THR A 64 -6.39 -6.19 -7.92
N CYS A 65 -6.58 -5.70 -6.70
CA CYS A 65 -7.90 -5.61 -6.05
C CYS A 65 -8.93 -4.79 -6.87
N ALA A 66 -8.47 -3.92 -7.77
CA ALA A 66 -9.36 -3.21 -8.69
C ALA A 66 -9.98 -4.16 -9.73
N PHE A 67 -9.27 -5.22 -10.12
CA PHE A 67 -9.79 -6.22 -11.06
C PHE A 67 -10.93 -7.01 -10.45
N ASP A 68 -10.81 -7.44 -9.20
CA ASP A 68 -11.87 -8.15 -8.47
C ASP A 68 -13.14 -7.31 -8.38
N VAL A 69 -13.01 -6.01 -8.07
CA VAL A 69 -14.15 -5.07 -8.01
C VAL A 69 -14.85 -4.92 -9.37
N LEU A 70 -14.09 -4.95 -10.45
CA LEU A 70 -14.61 -4.79 -11.81
C LEU A 70 -15.08 -6.12 -12.44
N GLY A 71 -14.75 -7.27 -11.84
CA GLY A 71 -14.94 -8.58 -12.45
C GLY A 71 -13.99 -8.82 -13.64
N ALA A 72 -12.79 -8.21 -13.60
CA ALA A 72 -11.75 -8.41 -14.59
C ALA A 72 -10.80 -9.54 -14.16
N GLU A 73 -10.28 -10.29 -15.13
CA GLU A 73 -9.27 -11.31 -14.87
C GLU A 73 -7.87 -10.69 -14.88
N PHE A 74 -7.04 -11.00 -13.89
CA PHE A 74 -5.63 -10.63 -13.87
C PHE A 74 -4.89 -11.34 -15.01
N VAL A 75 -4.11 -10.60 -15.78
CA VAL A 75 -3.30 -11.15 -16.87
C VAL A 75 -1.83 -11.20 -16.49
N ARG A 76 -1.25 -10.07 -16.12
CA ARG A 76 0.14 -9.95 -15.66
C ARG A 76 0.46 -8.56 -15.12
N ASP A 77 1.56 -8.45 -14.46
CA ASP A 77 2.17 -7.16 -14.14
C ASP A 77 2.89 -6.58 -15.37
N VAL A 78 3.02 -5.26 -15.42
CA VAL A 78 3.89 -4.54 -16.37
C VAL A 78 5.31 -4.63 -15.84
N GLU A 79 6.23 -5.11 -16.68
CA GLU A 79 7.64 -5.27 -16.32
C GLU A 79 8.34 -3.93 -16.06
N PRO A 80 9.40 -3.90 -15.22
CA PRO A 80 10.25 -2.73 -15.08
C PRO A 80 10.80 -2.28 -16.45
N GLY A 81 10.70 -0.99 -16.76
CA GLY A 81 11.18 -0.45 -18.02
C GLY A 81 10.34 -0.81 -19.25
N GLU A 82 9.12 -1.31 -19.03
CA GLU A 82 8.20 -1.68 -20.12
C GLU A 82 7.20 -0.54 -20.40
N ILE A 83 6.83 -0.42 -21.68
CA ILE A 83 5.69 0.32 -22.16
C ILE A 83 4.74 -0.63 -22.90
N VAL A 84 3.52 -0.75 -22.42
CA VAL A 84 2.45 -1.55 -23.02
C VAL A 84 1.52 -0.63 -23.79
N THR A 85 1.37 -0.89 -25.08
CA THR A 85 0.39 -0.20 -25.94
C THR A 85 -0.88 -1.03 -26.00
N ILE A 86 -2.01 -0.41 -25.71
CA ILE A 86 -3.35 -0.99 -25.76
C ILE A 86 -4.16 -0.22 -26.77
N ASP A 87 -4.69 -0.91 -27.80
CA ASP A 87 -5.57 -0.34 -28.81
C ASP A 87 -6.60 -1.40 -29.30
N ARG A 88 -7.35 -1.10 -30.36
CA ARG A 88 -8.35 -2.02 -30.93
C ARG A 88 -7.79 -3.33 -31.48
N GLN A 89 -6.47 -3.40 -31.71
CA GLN A 89 -5.76 -4.60 -32.17
C GLN A 89 -5.26 -5.48 -31.02
N GLY A 90 -5.48 -5.05 -29.76
CA GLY A 90 -5.04 -5.74 -28.56
C GLY A 90 -3.92 -5.04 -27.84
N ILE A 91 -3.09 -5.83 -27.15
CA ILE A 91 -1.94 -5.32 -26.38
C ILE A 91 -0.62 -5.66 -27.10
N ARG A 92 0.32 -4.75 -26.99
CA ARG A 92 1.69 -4.93 -27.50
C ARG A 92 2.69 -4.32 -26.52
N SER A 93 3.71 -5.08 -26.19
CA SER A 93 4.76 -4.69 -25.27
C SER A 93 6.01 -4.23 -25.97
N ARG A 94 6.71 -3.30 -25.35
CA ARG A 94 8.05 -2.87 -25.78
C ARG A 94 8.84 -2.41 -24.56
N ASP A 95 10.10 -2.82 -24.51
CA ASP A 95 11.04 -2.26 -23.56
C ASP A 95 11.49 -0.86 -24.01
N TYR A 96 11.42 0.10 -23.11
CA TYR A 96 11.96 1.43 -23.35
C TYR A 96 13.32 1.63 -22.66
N SER A 97 13.69 0.75 -21.72
CA SER A 97 14.96 0.77 -21.02
C SER A 97 15.71 -0.55 -21.20
N MET A 98 17.01 -0.47 -21.46
CA MET A 98 17.92 -1.63 -21.42
C MET A 98 18.23 -2.08 -19.98
N TYR A 99 18.07 -1.19 -19.03
CA TYR A 99 18.22 -1.49 -17.61
C TYR A 99 16.88 -1.97 -17.05
N LYS A 100 16.88 -3.21 -16.60
CA LYS A 100 15.70 -3.85 -15.99
C LYS A 100 16.12 -4.50 -14.69
N ARG A 101 15.64 -3.94 -13.60
CA ARG A 101 15.82 -4.53 -12.28
C ARG A 101 14.56 -4.29 -11.47
N CYS A 102 13.99 -5.31 -10.91
CA CYS A 102 12.86 -5.15 -10.00
C CYS A 102 13.38 -4.71 -8.62
N GLU A 103 13.12 -3.44 -8.29
CA GLU A 103 13.44 -2.83 -7.01
C GLU A 103 12.16 -2.25 -6.39
N MET A 104 11.13 -3.09 -6.30
CA MET A 104 9.82 -2.71 -5.74
C MET A 104 9.99 -2.00 -4.40
N CYS A 105 9.30 -0.88 -4.24
CA CYS A 105 9.29 -0.15 -2.98
C CYS A 105 8.65 -0.98 -1.88
N SER A 106 9.40 -1.32 -0.82
CA SER A 106 8.89 -2.11 0.31
C SER A 106 7.66 -1.50 0.98
N MET A 107 7.51 -0.17 0.91
CA MET A 107 6.33 0.52 1.46
C MET A 107 5.02 0.16 0.75
N GLU A 108 5.06 -0.37 -0.46
CA GLU A 108 3.87 -0.92 -1.12
C GLU A 108 3.32 -2.10 -0.30
N TYR A 109 4.18 -3.03 0.11
CA TYR A 109 3.78 -4.16 0.94
C TYR A 109 3.44 -3.74 2.37
N ILE A 110 4.24 -2.86 2.98
CA ILE A 110 4.10 -2.48 4.39
C ILE A 110 2.85 -1.63 4.61
N TYR A 111 2.58 -0.65 3.74
CA TYR A 111 1.61 0.40 4.03
C TYR A 111 0.65 0.75 2.89
N PHE A 112 1.14 0.97 1.64
CA PHE A 112 0.32 1.61 0.61
C PHE A 112 -0.77 0.70 0.05
N ALA A 113 -0.43 -0.54 -0.34
CA ALA A 113 -1.36 -1.42 -1.02
C ALA A 113 -2.46 -1.96 -0.10
N ARG A 114 -3.61 -2.26 -0.67
CA ARG A 114 -4.68 -2.96 0.05
C ARG A 114 -4.25 -4.40 0.34
N PRO A 115 -4.68 -4.98 1.49
CA PRO A 115 -4.30 -6.34 1.86
C PRO A 115 -4.72 -7.42 0.87
N ASP A 116 -5.79 -7.20 0.12
CA ASP A 116 -6.33 -8.09 -0.89
C ASP A 116 -5.67 -7.95 -2.28
N SER A 117 -4.66 -7.09 -2.41
CA SER A 117 -3.87 -6.97 -3.64
C SER A 117 -2.73 -7.97 -3.69
N ASP A 118 -2.40 -8.40 -4.92
CA ASP A 118 -1.17 -9.12 -5.24
C ASP A 118 -0.24 -8.18 -6.00
N ILE A 119 1.04 -8.16 -5.64
CA ILE A 119 2.07 -7.35 -6.28
C ILE A 119 3.25 -8.25 -6.62
N ASP A 120 3.66 -8.29 -7.88
CA ASP A 120 4.75 -9.15 -8.38
C ASP A 120 4.62 -10.61 -7.85
N GLY A 121 3.39 -11.15 -7.85
CA GLY A 121 3.06 -12.51 -7.42
C GLY A 121 3.02 -12.73 -5.90
N CYS A 122 3.14 -11.69 -5.08
CA CYS A 122 3.07 -11.77 -3.63
C CYS A 122 1.81 -11.09 -3.09
N ASN A 123 0.99 -11.83 -2.34
CA ASN A 123 -0.20 -11.29 -1.68
C ASN A 123 0.20 -10.39 -0.50
N VAL A 124 -0.33 -9.17 -0.47
CA VAL A 124 0.02 -8.15 0.54
C VAL A 124 -0.38 -8.57 1.96
N HIS A 125 -1.57 -9.20 2.13
CA HIS A 125 -1.99 -9.71 3.44
C HIS A 125 -1.03 -10.78 3.95
N ALA A 126 -0.67 -11.75 3.10
CA ALA A 126 0.24 -12.83 3.44
C ALA A 126 1.63 -12.30 3.82
N TYR A 127 2.15 -11.33 3.06
CA TYR A 127 3.42 -10.65 3.35
C TYR A 127 3.40 -10.00 4.74
N ARG A 128 2.38 -9.16 5.02
CA ARG A 128 2.25 -8.47 6.32
C ARG A 128 2.09 -9.46 7.47
N LYS A 129 1.37 -10.53 7.25
CA LYS A 129 1.16 -11.56 8.26
C LYS A 129 2.47 -12.27 8.62
N GLU A 130 3.28 -12.59 7.61
CA GLU A 130 4.62 -13.17 7.83
C GLU A 130 5.55 -12.18 8.53
N SER A 131 5.54 -10.89 8.16
CA SER A 131 6.27 -9.85 8.90
C SER A 131 5.90 -9.83 10.38
N GLY A 132 4.62 -9.98 10.70
CA GLY A 132 4.15 -10.09 12.09
C GLY A 132 4.68 -11.32 12.84
N ARG A 133 4.76 -12.49 12.18
CA ARG A 133 5.36 -13.69 12.78
C ARG A 133 6.85 -13.52 13.05
N LEU A 134 7.58 -12.91 12.12
CA LEU A 134 9.00 -12.61 12.30
C LEU A 134 9.20 -11.59 13.41
N LEU A 135 8.37 -10.55 13.48
CA LEU A 135 8.39 -9.54 14.53
C LEU A 135 8.26 -10.16 15.94
N PHE A 136 7.39 -11.17 16.12
CA PHE A 136 7.32 -11.87 17.39
C PHE A 136 8.62 -12.61 17.71
N LYS A 137 9.22 -13.30 16.74
CA LYS A 137 10.49 -14.02 16.93
C LYS A 137 11.64 -13.09 17.34
N GLU A 138 11.69 -11.90 16.75
CA GLU A 138 12.73 -10.90 17.03
C GLU A 138 12.49 -10.13 18.33
N SER A 139 11.23 -9.84 18.65
CA SER A 139 10.85 -8.99 19.77
C SER A 139 9.58 -9.46 20.47
N PRO A 140 9.65 -10.59 21.19
CA PRO A 140 8.53 -11.07 21.99
C PRO A 140 8.18 -10.09 23.12
N ALA A 141 6.96 -10.19 23.65
CA ALA A 141 6.51 -9.43 24.81
C ALA A 141 5.64 -10.32 25.69
N ASP A 142 5.82 -10.18 27.01
CA ASP A 142 4.90 -10.78 27.99
C ASP A 142 3.66 -9.90 28.10
N ALA A 143 2.57 -10.34 27.54
CA ALA A 143 1.32 -9.58 27.42
C ALA A 143 0.09 -10.48 27.42
N ASP A 144 -1.09 -9.89 27.47
CA ASP A 144 -2.35 -10.62 27.55
C ASP A 144 -3.08 -10.67 26.20
N ILE A 145 -2.89 -9.64 25.36
CA ILE A 145 -3.57 -9.50 24.05
C ILE A 145 -2.69 -8.80 23.03
N VAL A 146 -2.96 -9.06 21.75
CA VAL A 146 -2.38 -8.33 20.60
C VAL A 146 -3.45 -7.47 19.97
N VAL A 147 -3.10 -6.21 19.69
CA VAL A 147 -3.97 -5.22 19.05
C VAL A 147 -3.25 -4.59 17.87
N GLY A 148 -3.86 -4.57 16.69
CA GLY A 148 -3.31 -3.91 15.51
C GLY A 148 -3.83 -2.47 15.36
N VAL A 149 -2.99 -1.58 14.87
CA VAL A 149 -3.43 -0.23 14.48
C VAL A 149 -4.19 -0.32 13.15
N PRO A 150 -5.48 0.08 13.09
CA PRO A 150 -6.25 0.00 11.84
C PRO A 150 -5.80 1.07 10.81
N ASP A 151 -5.80 0.76 9.48
CA ASP A 151 -6.16 -0.52 8.86
C ASP A 151 -4.91 -1.32 8.46
N SER A 152 -3.76 -0.66 8.26
CA SER A 152 -2.52 -1.20 7.65
C SER A 152 -1.85 -2.31 8.46
N SER A 153 -1.93 -2.23 9.80
CA SER A 153 -1.19 -3.14 10.69
C SER A 153 -1.99 -4.37 11.12
N LEU A 154 -3.25 -4.51 10.69
CA LEU A 154 -4.10 -5.63 11.15
C LEU A 154 -3.53 -6.99 10.79
N SER A 155 -3.05 -7.14 9.55
CA SER A 155 -2.45 -8.40 9.08
C SER A 155 -1.19 -8.77 9.85
N ALA A 156 -0.31 -7.80 10.13
CA ALA A 156 0.89 -8.01 10.92
C ALA A 156 0.56 -8.37 12.38
N ALA A 157 -0.44 -7.70 12.97
CA ALA A 157 -0.90 -8.03 14.31
C ALA A 157 -1.47 -9.45 14.41
N MET A 158 -2.20 -9.91 13.39
CA MET A 158 -2.66 -11.30 13.31
C MET A 158 -1.48 -12.28 13.25
N GLY A 159 -0.45 -11.97 12.44
CA GLY A 159 0.75 -12.81 12.36
C GLY A 159 1.54 -12.86 13.68
N TYR A 160 1.65 -11.74 14.38
CA TYR A 160 2.26 -11.69 15.72
C TYR A 160 1.46 -12.51 16.72
N ALA A 161 0.13 -12.39 16.73
CA ALA A 161 -0.75 -13.14 17.61
C ALA A 161 -0.65 -14.66 17.38
N GLU A 162 -0.65 -15.10 16.13
CA GLU A 162 -0.48 -16.51 15.79
C GLU A 162 0.87 -17.08 16.26
N ALA A 163 1.96 -16.34 16.08
CA ALA A 163 3.29 -16.77 16.48
C ALA A 163 3.48 -16.77 17.99
N SER A 164 2.87 -15.83 18.71
CA SER A 164 2.95 -15.68 20.16
C SER A 164 2.01 -16.59 20.94
N GLY A 165 0.93 -17.08 20.31
CA GLY A 165 -0.17 -17.75 20.98
C GLY A 165 -1.09 -16.82 21.78
N LEU A 166 -0.85 -15.49 21.74
CA LEU A 166 -1.71 -14.50 22.38
C LEU A 166 -2.97 -14.25 21.55
N PRO A 167 -4.14 -14.01 22.18
CA PRO A 167 -5.34 -13.66 21.45
C PRO A 167 -5.18 -12.31 20.71
N TYR A 168 -5.61 -12.28 19.43
CA TYR A 168 -5.79 -11.05 18.69
C TYR A 168 -7.13 -10.44 19.05
N GLU A 169 -7.13 -9.16 19.42
CA GLU A 169 -8.34 -8.44 19.85
C GLU A 169 -8.48 -7.08 19.15
N MET A 170 -9.72 -6.69 18.87
CA MET A 170 -10.05 -5.38 18.32
C MET A 170 -10.01 -4.29 19.39
N GLY A 171 -8.85 -4.05 19.98
CA GLY A 171 -8.66 -3.03 21.02
C GLY A 171 -8.73 -1.58 20.51
N LEU A 172 -8.59 -1.39 19.19
CA LEU A 172 -8.71 -0.10 18.49
C LEU A 172 -9.70 -0.19 17.33
N ILE A 173 -10.52 0.84 17.18
CA ILE A 173 -11.48 0.96 16.07
C ILE A 173 -11.27 2.28 15.35
N LYS A 174 -11.24 2.23 14.02
CA LYS A 174 -11.24 3.40 13.15
C LYS A 174 -12.66 3.92 12.97
N ASN A 175 -12.85 5.21 13.22
CA ASN A 175 -14.13 5.87 12.97
C ASN A 175 -14.39 6.01 11.47
N LYS A 176 -15.35 5.24 10.96
CA LYS A 176 -15.72 5.21 9.53
C LYS A 176 -16.49 6.47 9.09
N TYR A 177 -17.06 7.23 10.01
CA TYR A 177 -17.81 8.46 9.70
C TYR A 177 -16.91 9.67 9.40
N ILE A 178 -15.62 9.57 9.72
CA ILE A 178 -14.66 10.63 9.47
C ILE A 178 -13.82 10.24 8.28
N GLY A 179 -14.09 10.85 7.13
CA GLY A 179 -13.30 10.75 5.91
C GLY A 179 -11.87 11.28 6.10
N ARG A 180 -11.04 11.21 5.05
CA ARG A 180 -9.71 11.85 5.04
C ARG A 180 -9.88 13.34 5.33
N THR A 181 -9.58 13.76 6.55
CA THR A 181 -9.51 15.18 6.90
C THR A 181 -8.34 15.78 6.15
N PHE A 182 -8.64 16.47 5.06
CA PHE A 182 -7.69 17.31 4.36
C PHE A 182 -7.10 18.32 5.33
N ILE A 183 -5.82 18.57 5.17
CA ILE A 183 -4.93 19.54 5.82
C ILE A 183 -5.70 20.56 6.64
N GLN A 184 -5.77 20.35 7.95
CA GLN A 184 -6.32 21.37 8.84
C GLN A 184 -5.22 22.35 9.23
N PRO A 185 -5.48 23.67 9.18
CA PRO A 185 -4.45 24.70 9.30
C PRO A 185 -3.88 24.87 10.72
N SER A 186 -4.52 24.35 11.78
CA SER A 186 -4.04 24.48 13.15
C SER A 186 -3.68 23.14 13.81
N GLN A 187 -2.72 23.19 14.75
CA GLN A 187 -2.26 22.02 15.52
C GLN A 187 -3.38 21.44 16.39
N GLU A 188 -4.21 22.28 17.01
CA GLU A 188 -5.34 21.86 17.84
C GLU A 188 -6.43 21.13 17.05
N LEU A 189 -6.70 21.58 15.81
CA LEU A 189 -7.66 20.91 14.93
C LEU A 189 -7.11 19.57 14.40
N ARG A 190 -5.80 19.48 14.16
CA ARG A 190 -5.13 18.18 13.85
C ARG A 190 -5.23 17.23 15.05
N GLU A 191 -5.11 17.78 16.25
CA GLU A 191 -5.20 17.02 17.50
C GLU A 191 -6.60 16.49 17.75
N LYS A 192 -7.64 17.29 17.58
CA LYS A 192 -9.03 16.85 17.60
C LYS A 192 -9.32 15.84 16.47
N GLY A 193 -8.78 16.06 15.28
CA GLY A 193 -8.95 15.18 14.12
C GLY A 193 -8.44 13.75 14.33
N VAL A 194 -7.35 13.55 15.08
CA VAL A 194 -6.83 12.19 15.38
C VAL A 194 -7.65 11.53 16.48
N ARG A 195 -8.11 12.26 17.51
CA ARG A 195 -9.04 11.73 18.53
C ARG A 195 -10.35 11.25 17.91
N MET A 196 -10.80 11.88 16.82
CA MET A 196 -12.02 11.46 16.12
C MET A 196 -11.79 10.26 15.19
N LYS A 197 -10.54 9.95 14.80
CA LYS A 197 -10.23 8.88 13.84
C LYS A 197 -10.08 7.50 14.44
N LEU A 198 -9.58 7.40 15.65
CA LEU A 198 -9.35 6.15 16.36
C LEU A 198 -9.99 6.21 17.75
N SER A 199 -10.55 5.11 18.20
CA SER A 199 -11.10 4.93 19.53
C SER A 199 -10.62 3.61 20.12
N ALA A 200 -10.25 3.63 21.41
CA ALA A 200 -9.96 2.41 22.15
C ALA A 200 -11.25 1.72 22.63
N VAL A 201 -11.30 0.41 22.49
CA VAL A 201 -12.42 -0.40 23.02
C VAL A 201 -12.12 -0.73 24.47
N ARG A 202 -12.65 0.09 25.38
CA ARG A 202 -12.36 0.04 26.82
C ARG A 202 -12.61 -1.35 27.43
N SER A 203 -13.68 -2.03 27.06
CA SER A 203 -14.03 -3.36 27.58
C SER A 203 -12.99 -4.44 27.24
N ILE A 204 -12.24 -4.25 26.15
CA ILE A 204 -11.21 -5.16 25.70
C ILE A 204 -9.88 -4.87 26.38
N VAL A 205 -9.48 -3.60 26.47
CA VAL A 205 -8.12 -3.21 26.89
C VAL A 205 -7.98 -2.98 28.40
N LYS A 206 -9.08 -2.74 29.12
CA LYS A 206 -9.05 -2.44 30.55
C LYS A 206 -8.44 -3.59 31.36
N GLY A 207 -7.42 -3.29 32.15
CA GLY A 207 -6.70 -4.23 33.00
C GLY A 207 -5.78 -5.19 32.26
N LYS A 208 -5.56 -4.98 30.94
CA LYS A 208 -4.73 -5.85 30.10
C LYS A 208 -3.36 -5.23 29.80
N ARG A 209 -2.36 -6.08 29.65
CA ARG A 209 -1.06 -5.79 29.03
C ARG A 209 -1.23 -6.01 27.53
N VAL A 210 -1.02 -4.97 26.73
CA VAL A 210 -1.34 -4.94 25.30
C VAL A 210 -0.06 -4.92 24.48
N VAL A 211 0.09 -5.83 23.52
CA VAL A 211 1.01 -5.65 22.39
C VAL A 211 0.30 -4.85 21.32
N LEU A 212 0.77 -3.64 21.07
CA LEU A 212 0.30 -2.76 20.01
C LEU A 212 1.20 -2.92 18.79
N VAL A 213 0.68 -3.50 17.70
CA VAL A 213 1.41 -3.64 16.45
C VAL A 213 1.04 -2.49 15.50
N ASP A 214 2.05 -1.76 15.03
CA ASP A 214 1.92 -0.71 14.01
C ASP A 214 2.81 -1.03 12.82
N ASP A 215 2.54 -0.45 11.65
CA ASP A 215 3.32 -0.70 10.43
C ASP A 215 4.66 0.04 10.44
N SER A 216 4.66 1.30 10.86
CA SER A 216 5.85 2.16 10.78
C SER A 216 5.78 3.34 11.75
N ILE A 217 6.93 3.86 12.16
CA ILE A 217 7.05 5.10 12.92
C ILE A 217 7.83 6.13 12.11
N VAL A 218 7.19 7.27 11.80
CA VAL A 218 7.84 8.38 11.10
C VAL A 218 8.24 9.49 12.07
N ARG A 219 7.30 10.05 12.82
CA ARG A 219 7.51 11.16 13.77
C ARG A 219 7.17 10.79 15.23
N GLY A 220 6.62 9.62 15.47
CA GLY A 220 6.23 9.14 16.79
C GLY A 220 5.02 9.84 17.44
N THR A 221 4.49 10.92 16.84
CA THR A 221 3.35 11.66 17.40
C THR A 221 2.08 10.83 17.42
N THR A 222 1.80 10.07 16.36
CA THR A 222 0.63 9.18 16.27
C THR A 222 0.75 8.03 17.25
N SER A 223 1.89 7.34 17.28
CA SER A 223 2.12 6.19 18.16
C SER A 223 2.01 6.60 19.63
N ARG A 224 2.59 7.74 20.04
CA ARG A 224 2.45 8.29 21.39
C ARG A 224 1.00 8.49 21.79
N ARG A 225 0.18 9.03 20.88
CA ARG A 225 -1.25 9.27 21.12
C ARG A 225 -2.05 7.99 21.28
N ILE A 226 -1.76 6.99 20.45
CA ILE A 226 -2.42 5.68 20.52
C ILE A 226 -2.09 5.02 21.86
N VAL A 227 -0.82 5.05 22.27
CA VAL A 227 -0.40 4.55 23.58
C VAL A 227 -1.13 5.27 24.73
N THR A 228 -1.19 6.61 24.69
CA THR A 228 -1.94 7.40 25.70
C THR A 228 -3.39 7.00 25.72
N MET A 229 -4.05 6.87 24.57
CA MET A 229 -5.45 6.47 24.44
C MET A 229 -5.73 5.09 25.06
N LEU A 230 -4.85 4.10 24.82
CA LEU A 230 -4.97 2.77 25.40
C LEU A 230 -4.78 2.80 26.92
N LYS A 231 -3.83 3.59 27.42
CA LYS A 231 -3.61 3.80 28.88
C LYS A 231 -4.82 4.48 29.52
N GLU A 232 -5.37 5.53 28.94
CA GLU A 232 -6.60 6.21 29.40
C GLU A 232 -7.83 5.29 29.36
N ALA A 233 -7.85 4.32 28.43
CA ALA A 233 -8.86 3.29 28.38
C ALA A 233 -8.69 2.19 29.45
N GLY A 234 -7.56 2.19 30.18
CA GLY A 234 -7.29 1.32 31.33
C GLY A 234 -6.33 0.17 31.05
N ALA A 235 -5.59 0.19 29.93
CA ALA A 235 -4.49 -0.78 29.72
C ALA A 235 -3.40 -0.59 30.79
N THR A 236 -2.94 -1.70 31.38
CA THR A 236 -1.89 -1.69 32.42
C THR A 236 -0.51 -1.46 31.78
N GLU A 237 -0.26 -2.11 30.65
CA GLU A 237 0.97 -1.97 29.88
C GLU A 237 0.64 -1.87 28.38
N VAL A 238 1.52 -1.20 27.63
CA VAL A 238 1.44 -1.13 26.16
C VAL A 238 2.84 -1.32 25.58
N HIS A 239 3.05 -2.45 24.93
CA HIS A 239 4.28 -2.84 24.27
C HIS A 239 4.14 -2.56 22.78
N VAL A 240 4.81 -1.52 22.27
CA VAL A 240 4.74 -1.17 20.84
C VAL A 240 5.69 -2.07 20.04
N ARG A 241 5.21 -2.59 18.92
CA ARG A 241 5.95 -3.40 17.94
C ARG A 241 5.72 -2.84 16.55
N ILE A 242 6.77 -2.71 15.78
CA ILE A 242 6.74 -2.11 14.43
C ILE A 242 7.11 -3.17 13.41
N ALA A 243 6.24 -3.36 12.41
CA ALA A 243 6.32 -4.47 11.46
C ALA A 243 7.17 -4.18 10.21
N SER A 244 7.87 -3.02 10.15
CA SER A 244 8.76 -2.64 9.05
C SER A 244 10.22 -2.79 9.42
#